data_3fa3a3288fba78a430eb388565de652a
#
_entry.id   3fa3a3288fba78a430eb388565de652a
#
_cell.length_a   1.000
_cell.length_b   1.000
_cell.length_c   1.000
_cell.angle_alpha   90.00
_cell.angle_beta   90.00
_cell.angle_gamma   90.00
#
_symmetry.space_group_name_H-M   'P 1'
#
loop_
_entity.id
_entity.type
_entity.pdbx_description
1 polymer ?
#
loop_
_entity_poly.entity_id
_entity_poly.type
_entity_poly.pdbx_seq_one_letter_code
_entity_poly.pdbx_strand_id
1 'polypeptide(L)'
;MPPKAKKTSPRYYFHQGTEDAIIRHNKETRPHMRERIYNEHIRTPFEKLAENIIHTFKFYYFDVPSTDVIHEVVSFLYMNMHKFAEGKGKAFSYFSIVAKNYLILHNNNNYKKMKQHDSEDVMDYKRDPVGELRGTESKSMAMEYIEQLADYWRNNLTTVFKRKKDLDVANSVVELIDMRHNID
;
A
#
# COMPACT_ATOMS: atom_id res chain seq x y z
N MET A 1 -27.41 -13.30 -32.96
CA MET A 1 -26.47 -13.18 -31.83
C MET A 1 -26.21 -11.70 -31.58
N PRO A 2 -26.46 -11.15 -30.37
CA PRO A 2 -26.13 -9.76 -30.09
C PRO A 2 -24.60 -9.59 -30.06
N PRO A 3 -24.07 -8.46 -30.52
CA PRO A 3 -22.62 -8.21 -30.52
C PRO A 3 -22.09 -8.20 -29.08
N LYS A 4 -21.04 -9.00 -28.86
CA LYS A 4 -20.36 -9.02 -27.54
C LYS A 4 -19.82 -7.62 -27.26
N ALA A 5 -20.27 -7.04 -26.15
CA ALA A 5 -19.74 -5.77 -25.66
C ALA A 5 -18.21 -5.87 -25.55
N LYS A 6 -17.50 -4.97 -26.25
CA LYS A 6 -16.05 -4.87 -26.16
C LYS A 6 -15.68 -4.61 -24.71
N LYS A 7 -14.99 -5.56 -24.05
CA LYS A 7 -14.40 -5.33 -22.74
C LYS A 7 -13.48 -4.12 -22.88
N THR A 8 -13.90 -2.99 -22.35
CA THR A 8 -13.09 -1.77 -22.27
C THR A 8 -11.85 -2.09 -21.45
N SER A 9 -10.66 -1.94 -22.06
CA SER A 9 -9.40 -2.19 -21.36
C SER A 9 -9.30 -1.28 -20.12
N PRO A 10 -8.64 -1.71 -19.03
CA PRO A 10 -8.51 -0.93 -17.80
C PRO A 10 -7.91 0.48 -17.99
N ARG A 11 -7.24 0.73 -19.11
CA ARG A 11 -6.63 2.03 -19.47
C ARG A 11 -7.58 3.03 -20.12
N TYR A 12 -8.83 2.66 -20.41
CA TYR A 12 -9.76 3.52 -21.14
C TYR A 12 -10.31 4.68 -20.30
N TYR A 13 -10.19 4.62 -18.98
CA TYR A 13 -10.67 5.68 -18.06
C TYR A 13 -9.76 6.92 -18.04
N PHE A 14 -8.51 6.82 -18.47
CA PHE A 14 -7.57 7.93 -18.53
C PHE A 14 -7.04 8.08 -19.98
N HIS A 15 -7.66 8.96 -20.73
CA HIS A 15 -7.39 9.15 -22.16
C HIS A 15 -6.86 10.57 -22.47
N GLN A 16 -6.59 10.86 -23.73
CA GLN A 16 -6.10 12.17 -24.17
C GLN A 16 -7.00 13.33 -23.73
N GLY A 17 -8.33 13.15 -23.76
CA GLY A 17 -9.27 14.18 -23.29
C GLY A 17 -9.12 14.54 -21.81
N THR A 18 -8.69 13.59 -20.95
CA THR A 18 -8.36 13.86 -19.56
C THR A 18 -7.08 14.71 -19.45
N GLU A 19 -6.07 14.41 -20.26
CA GLU A 19 -4.83 15.19 -20.32
C GLU A 19 -5.11 16.63 -20.77
N ASP A 20 -5.89 16.79 -21.85
CA ASP A 20 -6.30 18.10 -22.34
C ASP A 20 -7.13 18.88 -21.31
N ALA A 21 -7.97 18.19 -20.54
CA ALA A 21 -8.75 18.80 -19.45
C ALA A 21 -7.83 19.29 -18.32
N ILE A 22 -6.79 18.51 -17.95
CA ILE A 22 -5.81 18.92 -16.95
C ILE A 22 -5.07 20.18 -17.40
N ILE A 23 -4.62 20.20 -18.64
CA ILE A 23 -3.92 21.38 -19.22
C ILE A 23 -4.85 22.61 -19.21
N ARG A 24 -6.12 22.45 -19.64
CA ARG A 24 -7.11 23.54 -19.60
C ARG A 24 -7.38 24.00 -18.17
N HIS A 25 -7.54 23.08 -17.21
CA HIS A 25 -7.72 23.41 -15.81
C HIS A 25 -6.56 24.24 -15.26
N ASN A 26 -5.30 23.86 -15.59
CA ASN A 26 -4.11 24.57 -15.11
C ASN A 26 -3.99 25.99 -15.73
N LYS A 27 -4.50 26.19 -16.94
CA LYS A 27 -4.50 27.49 -17.63
C LYS A 27 -5.70 28.38 -17.27
N GLU A 28 -6.78 27.81 -16.73
CA GLU A 28 -8.01 28.55 -16.40
C GLU A 28 -7.82 29.37 -15.11
N THR A 29 -8.23 30.64 -15.14
CA THR A 29 -8.12 31.57 -13.99
C THR A 29 -9.39 31.68 -13.17
N ARG A 30 -10.55 31.40 -13.78
CA ARG A 30 -11.86 31.52 -13.12
C ARG A 30 -12.15 30.30 -12.23
N PRO A 31 -12.36 30.46 -10.92
CA PRO A 31 -12.51 29.35 -9.99
C PRO A 31 -13.66 28.38 -10.36
N HIS A 32 -14.83 28.92 -10.69
CA HIS A 32 -16.01 28.11 -11.04
C HIS A 32 -15.82 27.28 -12.32
N MET A 33 -15.02 27.77 -13.29
CA MET A 33 -14.72 27.03 -14.49
C MET A 33 -13.68 25.92 -14.22
N ARG A 34 -12.71 26.19 -13.36
CA ARG A 34 -11.76 25.16 -12.91
C ARG A 34 -12.49 24.02 -12.22
N GLU A 35 -13.38 24.35 -11.28
CA GLU A 35 -14.18 23.36 -10.56
C GLU A 35 -15.04 22.52 -11.52
N ARG A 36 -15.67 23.15 -12.49
CA ARG A 36 -16.45 22.46 -13.51
C ARG A 36 -15.60 21.49 -14.33
N ILE A 37 -14.45 21.95 -14.87
CA ILE A 37 -13.54 21.10 -15.63
C ILE A 37 -13.07 19.92 -14.80
N TYR A 38 -12.74 20.15 -13.53
CA TYR A 38 -12.33 19.10 -12.62
C TYR A 38 -13.41 18.05 -12.42
N ASN A 39 -14.61 18.46 -12.04
CA ASN A 39 -15.71 17.55 -11.74
C ASN A 39 -16.17 16.75 -12.97
N GLU A 40 -16.20 17.38 -14.15
CA GLU A 40 -16.70 16.74 -15.37
C GLU A 40 -15.67 15.81 -16.02
N HIS A 41 -14.37 16.12 -15.93
CA HIS A 41 -13.36 15.46 -16.79
C HIS A 41 -12.16 14.85 -16.05
N ILE A 42 -11.87 15.26 -14.80
CA ILE A 42 -10.63 14.89 -14.10
C ILE A 42 -10.90 14.01 -12.89
N ARG A 43 -11.91 14.30 -12.12
CA ARG A 43 -12.22 13.63 -10.85
C ARG A 43 -12.33 12.11 -11.00
N THR A 44 -13.23 11.64 -11.87
CA THR A 44 -13.46 10.20 -12.08
C THR A 44 -12.21 9.48 -12.60
N PRO A 45 -11.44 9.99 -13.59
CA PRO A 45 -10.15 9.45 -13.96
C PRO A 45 -9.15 9.35 -12.80
N PHE A 46 -9.07 10.35 -11.93
CA PHE A 46 -8.16 10.32 -10.77
C PHE A 46 -8.60 9.30 -9.73
N GLU A 47 -9.90 9.20 -9.42
CA GLU A 47 -10.45 8.18 -8.53
C GLU A 47 -10.12 6.76 -9.03
N LYS A 48 -10.35 6.51 -10.32
CA LYS A 48 -10.02 5.21 -10.94
C LYS A 48 -8.53 4.92 -11.00
N LEU A 49 -7.70 5.94 -11.19
CA LEU A 49 -6.25 5.81 -11.14
C LEU A 49 -5.78 5.41 -9.74
N ALA A 50 -6.26 6.11 -8.70
CA ALA A 50 -5.95 5.84 -7.31
C ALA A 50 -6.39 4.43 -6.92
N GLU A 51 -7.65 4.06 -7.22
CA GLU A 51 -8.20 2.72 -6.98
C GLU A 51 -7.32 1.63 -7.60
N ASN A 52 -6.97 1.77 -8.88
CA ASN A 52 -6.15 0.78 -9.58
C ASN A 52 -4.74 0.66 -9.00
N ILE A 53 -4.12 1.75 -8.59
CA ILE A 53 -2.79 1.73 -7.99
C ILE A 53 -2.84 1.05 -6.61
N ILE A 54 -3.81 1.39 -5.77
CA ILE A 54 -4.00 0.78 -4.45
C ILE A 54 -4.18 -0.74 -4.59
N HIS A 55 -5.06 -1.18 -5.50
CA HIS A 55 -5.30 -2.61 -5.73
C HIS A 55 -4.10 -3.34 -6.35
N THR A 56 -3.40 -2.72 -7.31
CA THR A 56 -2.27 -3.34 -7.99
C THR A 56 -1.08 -3.54 -7.06
N PHE A 57 -0.78 -2.56 -6.23
CA PHE A 57 0.36 -2.59 -5.31
C PHE A 57 -0.02 -2.99 -3.88
N LYS A 58 -1.31 -3.33 -3.64
CA LYS A 58 -1.84 -3.78 -2.35
C LYS A 58 -1.54 -2.82 -1.20
N PHE A 59 -1.72 -1.52 -1.43
CA PHE A 59 -1.61 -0.50 -0.39
C PHE A 59 -2.86 -0.52 0.50
N TYR A 60 -2.94 -1.51 1.37
CA TYR A 60 -4.00 -1.62 2.37
C TYR A 60 -3.44 -1.23 3.74
N TYR A 61 -4.07 -0.25 4.37
CA TYR A 61 -3.73 0.18 5.72
C TYR A 61 -4.72 -0.46 6.70
N PHE A 62 -4.21 -1.01 7.80
CA PHE A 62 -5.00 -1.85 8.70
C PHE A 62 -6.22 -1.16 9.30
N ASP A 63 -6.15 0.14 9.58
CA ASP A 63 -7.19 0.86 10.32
C ASP A 63 -7.95 1.90 9.49
N VAL A 64 -7.65 2.03 8.19
CA VAL A 64 -8.25 3.06 7.32
C VAL A 64 -9.01 2.41 6.18
N PRO A 65 -10.28 2.76 5.96
CA PRO A 65 -11.05 2.30 4.81
C PRO A 65 -10.36 2.66 3.49
N SER A 66 -10.39 1.76 2.52
CA SER A 66 -9.77 2.01 1.20
C SER A 66 -10.33 3.23 0.48
N THR A 67 -11.59 3.58 0.74
CA THR A 67 -12.24 4.81 0.23
C THR A 67 -11.54 6.06 0.70
N ASP A 68 -11.11 6.12 1.95
CA ASP A 68 -10.45 7.28 2.53
C ASP A 68 -9.05 7.44 1.94
N VAL A 69 -8.33 6.32 1.76
CA VAL A 69 -7.03 6.32 1.08
C VAL A 69 -7.16 6.79 -0.36
N ILE A 70 -8.22 6.38 -1.09
CA ILE A 70 -8.50 6.87 -2.44
C ILE A 70 -8.71 8.39 -2.42
N HIS A 71 -9.53 8.92 -1.49
CA HIS A 71 -9.78 10.35 -1.37
C HIS A 71 -8.51 11.15 -1.04
N GLU A 72 -7.66 10.64 -0.17
CA GLU A 72 -6.36 11.25 0.14
C GLU A 72 -5.46 11.33 -1.11
N VAL A 73 -5.34 10.22 -1.84
CA VAL A 73 -4.56 10.19 -3.09
C VAL A 73 -5.11 11.18 -4.10
N VAL A 74 -6.43 11.20 -4.31
CA VAL A 74 -7.08 12.13 -5.26
C VAL A 74 -6.84 13.58 -4.85
N SER A 75 -6.96 13.90 -3.56
CA SER A 75 -6.65 15.23 -3.03
C SER A 75 -5.21 15.63 -3.26
N PHE A 76 -4.28 14.70 -3.03
CA PHE A 76 -2.86 14.92 -3.29
C PHE A 76 -2.57 15.14 -4.78
N LEU A 77 -3.18 14.35 -5.67
CA LEU A 77 -3.07 14.52 -7.11
C LEU A 77 -3.61 15.89 -7.56
N TYR A 78 -4.76 16.29 -7.02
CA TYR A 78 -5.35 17.59 -7.30
C TYR A 78 -4.43 18.75 -6.90
N MET A 79 -3.88 18.72 -5.70
CA MET A 79 -2.95 19.76 -5.22
C MET A 79 -1.67 19.86 -6.08
N ASN A 80 -1.21 18.73 -6.62
CA ASN A 80 0.00 18.67 -7.44
C ASN A 80 -0.26 18.76 -8.95
N MET A 81 -1.52 18.88 -9.37
CA MET A 81 -1.91 18.87 -10.78
C MET A 81 -1.31 20.06 -11.57
N HIS A 82 -1.12 21.20 -10.90
CA HIS A 82 -0.50 22.39 -11.51
C HIS A 82 0.96 22.18 -11.95
N LYS A 83 1.64 21.16 -11.41
CA LYS A 83 3.03 20.83 -11.77
C LYS A 83 3.15 20.07 -13.08
N PHE A 84 2.05 19.54 -13.59
CA PHE A 84 2.03 18.87 -14.88
C PHE A 84 2.12 19.87 -16.01
N ALA A 85 3.15 19.74 -16.86
CA ALA A 85 3.37 20.58 -18.02
C ALA A 85 3.23 19.79 -19.32
N GLU A 86 2.61 20.42 -20.31
CA GLU A 86 2.48 19.89 -21.65
C GLU A 86 3.86 19.56 -22.26
N GLY A 87 3.98 18.41 -22.95
CA GLY A 87 5.22 18.00 -23.60
C GLY A 87 6.22 17.23 -22.71
N LYS A 88 5.99 17.10 -21.41
CA LYS A 88 6.84 16.31 -20.48
C LYS A 88 6.45 14.83 -20.36
N GLY A 89 5.69 14.30 -21.30
CA GLY A 89 5.19 12.93 -21.31
C GLY A 89 3.68 12.86 -21.07
N LYS A 90 3.14 11.65 -21.02
CA LYS A 90 1.70 11.44 -20.86
C LYS A 90 1.26 11.68 -19.41
N ALA A 91 0.16 12.39 -19.23
CA ALA A 91 -0.43 12.67 -17.93
C ALA A 91 -0.68 11.39 -17.11
N PHE A 92 -1.16 10.33 -17.74
CA PHE A 92 -1.35 9.03 -17.07
C PHE A 92 -0.07 8.52 -16.41
N SER A 93 1.05 8.53 -17.12
CA SER A 93 2.34 8.05 -16.58
C SER A 93 2.83 8.93 -15.44
N TYR A 94 2.72 10.26 -15.60
CA TYR A 94 3.11 11.23 -14.58
C TYR A 94 2.32 11.02 -13.29
N PHE A 95 0.99 11.04 -13.35
CA PHE A 95 0.15 10.91 -12.16
C PHE A 95 0.19 9.52 -11.54
N SER A 96 0.44 8.46 -12.32
CA SER A 96 0.66 7.12 -11.79
C SER A 96 1.89 7.05 -10.90
N ILE A 97 3.00 7.68 -11.31
CA ILE A 97 4.23 7.74 -10.51
C ILE A 97 4.01 8.60 -9.26
N VAL A 98 3.36 9.75 -9.41
CA VAL A 98 3.07 10.66 -8.29
C VAL A 98 2.21 9.98 -7.23
N ALA A 99 1.11 9.31 -7.64
CA ALA A 99 0.24 8.57 -6.74
C ALA A 99 0.96 7.42 -6.04
N LYS A 100 1.74 6.62 -6.79
CA LYS A 100 2.52 5.52 -6.23
C LYS A 100 3.53 6.01 -5.18
N ASN A 101 4.28 7.05 -5.48
CA ASN A 101 5.28 7.60 -4.56
C ASN A 101 4.63 8.16 -3.29
N TYR A 102 3.48 8.83 -3.43
CA TYR A 102 2.68 9.29 -2.29
C TYR A 102 2.26 8.12 -1.39
N LEU A 103 1.70 7.06 -1.97
CA LEU A 103 1.26 5.88 -1.23
C LEU A 103 2.42 5.16 -0.52
N ILE A 104 3.58 5.06 -1.16
CA ILE A 104 4.79 4.49 -0.53
C ILE A 104 5.19 5.33 0.70
N LEU A 105 5.25 6.66 0.55
CA LEU A 105 5.60 7.56 1.65
C LEU A 105 4.59 7.48 2.79
N HIS A 106 3.31 7.49 2.46
CA HIS A 106 2.22 7.40 3.43
C HIS A 106 2.25 6.06 4.20
N ASN A 107 2.45 4.95 3.49
CA ASN A 107 2.60 3.63 4.10
C ASN A 107 3.80 3.56 5.06
N ASN A 108 4.94 4.10 4.67
CA ASN A 108 6.13 4.16 5.52
C ASN A 108 5.89 5.01 6.79
N ASN A 109 5.15 6.11 6.67
CA ASN A 109 4.82 6.97 7.80
C ASN A 109 3.84 6.27 8.77
N ASN A 110 2.84 5.56 8.23
CA ASN A 110 1.90 4.79 9.04
C ASN A 110 2.60 3.63 9.77
N TYR A 111 3.52 2.93 9.10
CA TYR A 111 4.34 1.91 9.75
C TYR A 111 5.21 2.46 10.88
N LYS A 112 5.80 3.65 10.71
CA LYS A 112 6.57 4.31 11.79
C LYS A 112 5.67 4.68 12.96
N LYS A 113 4.47 5.23 12.71
CA LYS A 113 3.50 5.55 13.76
C LYS A 113 3.07 4.31 14.53
N MET A 114 2.74 3.22 13.83
CA MET A 114 2.39 1.95 14.46
C MET A 114 3.50 1.45 15.38
N LYS A 115 4.76 1.47 14.92
CA LYS A 115 5.90 1.11 15.77
C LYS A 115 6.07 2.00 17.00
N GLN A 116 5.75 3.30 16.89
CA GLN A 116 5.81 4.22 18.03
C GLN A 116 4.71 3.90 19.05
N HIS A 117 3.48 3.63 18.59
CA HIS A 117 2.39 3.22 19.47
C HIS A 117 2.65 1.88 20.16
N ASP A 118 3.14 0.87 19.43
CA ASP A 118 3.56 -0.40 20.02
C ASP A 118 4.66 -0.19 21.08
N SER A 119 5.53 0.80 20.90
CA SER A 119 6.57 1.16 21.86
C SER A 119 6.03 1.93 23.06
N GLU A 120 5.00 2.77 22.89
CA GLU A 120 4.34 3.50 23.98
C GLU A 120 3.47 2.56 24.82
N ASP A 121 2.73 1.67 24.19
CA ASP A 121 1.95 0.63 24.89
C ASP A 121 2.86 -0.27 25.75
N VAL A 122 4.05 -0.60 25.25
CA VAL A 122 5.07 -1.35 26.03
C VAL A 122 5.62 -0.53 27.21
N MET A 123 5.69 0.80 27.09
CA MET A 123 6.12 1.68 28.19
C MET A 123 5.05 1.84 29.27
N ASP A 124 3.77 1.95 28.91
CA ASP A 124 2.67 2.00 29.88
C ASP A 124 2.49 0.66 30.63
N TYR A 125 2.70 -0.46 29.94
CA TYR A 125 2.72 -1.79 30.58
C TYR A 125 3.84 -1.95 31.62
N LYS A 126 4.99 -1.26 31.46
CA LYS A 126 6.08 -1.28 32.46
C LYS A 126 5.78 -0.51 33.72
N ARG A 127 4.74 0.35 33.74
CA ARG A 127 4.28 1.08 34.93
C ARG A 127 3.20 0.35 35.73
N ASP A 128 2.59 -0.68 35.17
CA ASP A 128 1.53 -1.45 35.81
C ASP A 128 2.06 -2.83 36.23
N PRO A 129 2.15 -3.13 37.56
CA PRO A 129 2.64 -4.43 38.06
C PRO A 129 1.83 -5.62 37.53
N VAL A 130 0.56 -5.40 37.13
CA VAL A 130 -0.29 -6.43 36.50
C VAL A 130 0.06 -6.60 35.01
N GLY A 131 0.59 -5.55 34.38
CA GLY A 131 1.01 -5.57 32.97
C GLY A 131 2.29 -6.37 32.71
N GLU A 132 3.20 -6.46 33.69
CA GLU A 132 4.42 -7.30 33.57
C GLU A 132 4.11 -8.78 33.35
N LEU A 133 3.06 -9.29 34.02
CA LEU A 133 2.60 -10.69 33.88
C LEU A 133 2.03 -10.94 32.47
N ARG A 134 1.25 -9.99 31.93
CA ARG A 134 0.68 -10.09 30.56
C ARG A 134 1.74 -9.99 29.46
N GLY A 135 2.73 -9.13 29.62
CA GLY A 135 3.83 -8.95 28.66
C GLY A 135 4.72 -10.20 28.54
N THR A 136 4.95 -10.91 29.65
CA THR A 136 5.68 -12.19 29.68
C THR A 136 4.88 -13.33 29.05
N GLU A 137 3.58 -13.41 29.30
CA GLU A 137 2.71 -14.41 28.67
C GLU A 137 2.62 -14.24 27.16
N SER A 138 2.46 -13.00 26.67
CA SER A 138 2.40 -12.73 25.24
C SER A 138 3.72 -13.06 24.52
N LYS A 139 4.87 -12.74 25.13
CA LYS A 139 6.19 -13.10 24.58
C LYS A 139 6.40 -14.63 24.60
N SER A 140 5.94 -15.30 25.67
CA SER A 140 6.00 -16.77 25.78
C SER A 140 5.16 -17.44 24.70
N MET A 141 3.92 -17.00 24.46
CA MET A 141 3.05 -17.54 23.40
C MET A 141 3.64 -17.31 22.00
N ALA A 142 4.21 -16.14 21.75
CA ALA A 142 4.85 -15.86 20.44
C ALA A 142 6.06 -16.75 20.20
N MET A 143 6.87 -16.97 21.22
CA MET A 143 8.04 -17.87 21.16
C MET A 143 7.62 -19.32 20.95
N GLU A 144 6.62 -19.78 21.68
CA GLU A 144 6.07 -21.13 21.53
C GLU A 144 5.49 -21.35 20.12
N TYR A 145 4.79 -20.37 19.58
CA TYR A 145 4.29 -20.43 18.20
C TYR A 145 5.42 -20.54 17.18
N ILE A 146 6.49 -19.75 17.34
CA ILE A 146 7.67 -19.79 16.45
C ILE A 146 8.35 -21.17 16.51
N GLU A 147 8.43 -21.76 17.71
CA GLU A 147 8.99 -23.12 17.89
C GLU A 147 8.14 -24.18 17.19
N GLN A 148 6.83 -24.15 17.40
CA GLN A 148 5.90 -25.07 16.72
C GLN A 148 5.97 -24.92 15.20
N LEU A 149 6.10 -23.68 14.69
CA LEU A 149 6.26 -23.42 13.26
C LEU A 149 7.58 -23.99 12.72
N ALA A 150 8.69 -23.80 13.44
CA ALA A 150 9.99 -24.33 13.05
C ALA A 150 9.97 -25.86 13.03
N ASP A 151 9.36 -26.49 14.05
CA ASP A 151 9.21 -27.96 14.11
C ASP A 151 8.32 -28.49 12.97
N TYR A 152 7.23 -27.81 12.67
CA TYR A 152 6.39 -28.16 11.54
C TYR A 152 7.17 -28.11 10.23
N TRP A 153 7.96 -27.06 10.02
CA TRP A 153 8.77 -26.92 8.80
C TRP A 153 9.85 -27.98 8.70
N ARG A 154 10.62 -28.25 9.78
CA ARG A 154 11.64 -29.31 9.79
C ARG A 154 11.07 -30.65 9.32
N ASN A 155 9.87 -30.97 9.77
CA ASN A 155 9.24 -32.25 9.47
C ASN A 155 8.56 -32.29 8.09
N ASN A 156 8.25 -31.15 7.49
CA ASN A 156 7.42 -31.08 6.27
C ASN A 156 8.11 -30.38 5.08
N LEU A 157 9.36 -29.94 5.20
CA LEU A 157 10.07 -29.19 4.15
C LEU A 157 10.02 -29.87 2.79
N THR A 158 10.34 -31.16 2.73
CA THR A 158 10.37 -31.95 1.49
C THR A 158 9.00 -32.23 0.89
N THR A 159 7.95 -32.18 1.71
CA THR A 159 6.55 -32.34 1.26
C THR A 159 5.99 -31.04 0.67
N VAL A 160 6.32 -29.91 1.28
CA VAL A 160 5.83 -28.58 0.90
C VAL A 160 6.64 -28.00 -0.28
N PHE A 161 7.96 -28.11 -0.24
CA PHE A 161 8.83 -27.53 -1.25
C PHE A 161 9.44 -28.63 -2.14
N LYS A 162 9.00 -28.65 -3.40
CA LYS A 162 9.46 -29.65 -4.38
C LYS A 162 10.68 -29.21 -5.18
N ARG A 163 10.95 -27.92 -5.26
CA ARG A 163 12.09 -27.38 -6.00
C ARG A 163 13.30 -27.24 -5.08
N LYS A 164 14.47 -27.69 -5.54
CA LYS A 164 15.72 -27.64 -4.75
C LYS A 164 16.02 -26.22 -4.23
N LYS A 165 15.86 -25.19 -5.07
CA LYS A 165 16.11 -23.81 -4.67
C LYS A 165 15.18 -23.33 -3.54
N ASP A 166 13.89 -23.69 -3.61
CA ASP A 166 12.90 -23.32 -2.58
C ASP A 166 13.20 -24.07 -1.26
N LEU A 167 13.66 -25.31 -1.37
CA LEU A 167 14.08 -26.13 -0.23
C LEU A 167 15.34 -25.55 0.45
N ASP A 168 16.32 -25.11 -0.33
CA ASP A 168 17.56 -24.49 0.19
C ASP A 168 17.23 -23.20 0.95
N VAL A 169 16.33 -22.35 0.40
CA VAL A 169 15.87 -21.13 1.07
C VAL A 169 15.09 -21.45 2.34
N ALA A 170 14.20 -22.43 2.30
CA ALA A 170 13.41 -22.83 3.46
C ALA A 170 14.27 -23.41 4.59
N ASN A 171 15.30 -24.21 4.26
CA ASN A 171 16.28 -24.66 5.23
C ASN A 171 17.04 -23.49 5.88
N SER A 172 17.50 -22.52 5.10
CA SER A 172 18.18 -21.34 5.64
C SER A 172 17.29 -20.52 6.58
N VAL A 173 15.99 -20.44 6.31
CA VAL A 173 15.02 -19.75 7.20
C VAL A 173 14.88 -20.53 8.52
N VAL A 174 14.80 -21.86 8.48
CA VAL A 174 14.73 -22.68 9.71
C VAL A 174 16.01 -22.52 10.52
N GLU A 175 17.19 -22.53 9.89
CA GLU A 175 18.47 -22.29 10.57
C GLU A 175 18.52 -20.92 11.24
N LEU A 176 18.01 -19.86 10.59
CA LEU A 176 17.92 -18.53 11.19
C LEU A 176 16.99 -18.50 12.41
N ILE A 177 15.88 -19.22 12.36
CA ILE A 177 14.97 -19.34 13.51
C ILE A 177 15.68 -20.06 14.66
N ASP A 178 16.46 -21.09 14.39
CA ASP A 178 17.20 -21.86 15.41
C ASP A 178 18.35 -21.02 16.02
N MET A 179 18.99 -20.17 15.22
CA MET A 179 20.08 -19.29 15.69
C MET A 179 19.57 -18.05 16.46
N ARG A 180 18.25 -17.81 16.54
CA ARG A 180 17.71 -16.60 17.20
C ARG A 180 18.12 -16.42 18.66
N HIS A 181 18.44 -17.48 19.35
CA HIS A 181 18.91 -17.45 20.74
C HIS A 181 20.38 -17.00 20.88
N ASN A 182 21.11 -16.94 19.77
CA ASN A 182 22.53 -16.55 19.74
C ASN A 182 22.74 -15.13 19.21
N ILE A 183 21.64 -14.38 18.95
CA ILE A 183 21.70 -12.99 18.48
C ILE A 183 21.41 -12.12 19.71
N ASP A 184 22.46 -11.74 20.43
CA ASP A 184 22.48 -10.70 21.46
C ASP A 184 22.68 -9.31 20.82
#